data_29945e51c3c6827da2cb833b257778b9
#
_entry.id   29945e51c3c6827da2cb833b257778b9
#
_cell.length_a   1.000
_cell.length_b   1.000
_cell.length_c   1.000
_cell.angle_alpha   90.00
_cell.angle_beta   90.00
_cell.angle_gamma   90.00
#
_symmetry.space_group_name_H-M   'P 1'
#
loop_
_entity.id
_entity.type
_entity.pdbx_description
1 polymer ?
#
loop_
_entity_poly.entity_id
_entity_poly.type
_entity_poly.pdbx_seq_one_letter_code
_entity_poly.pdbx_strand_id
1 'polypeptide(L)'
;HYVLGNNTINEAIDRIKQHTFPRVNAIIFLLHKPQGLGKQANVLKPSDPRVQEFFELLTAESYYRFGVDSCTVPGMINFGKNYDINSLDTCEAGRFSAYISADMKMVPCSFDTTGKHEVDLRRHTIQEAYDSETFDVFRNKLKFSCPGCKNKADCLGGCSLMPEIVLCNRVTKNKVI
;
A
#
# COMPACT_ATOMS: atom_id res chain seq x y z
N HIS A 1 9.53 -11.62 4.98
CA HIS A 1 8.64 -10.87 4.07
C HIS A 1 8.17 -11.77 2.93
N TYR A 2 6.94 -11.60 2.49
CA TYR A 2 6.35 -12.32 1.37
C TYR A 2 5.69 -11.31 0.42
N VAL A 3 6.11 -11.29 -0.85
CA VAL A 3 5.53 -10.37 -1.84
C VAL A 3 4.23 -10.95 -2.37
N LEU A 4 3.13 -10.25 -2.12
CA LEU A 4 1.78 -10.63 -2.54
C LEU A 4 1.49 -10.02 -3.92
N GLY A 5 1.41 -10.87 -4.91
CA GLY A 5 1.12 -10.52 -6.30
C GLY A 5 0.30 -11.59 -7.00
N ASN A 6 -0.10 -11.33 -8.23
CA ASN A 6 -0.92 -12.26 -9.02
C ASN A 6 -0.26 -13.65 -9.20
N ASN A 7 1.06 -13.69 -9.26
CA ASN A 7 1.84 -14.92 -9.41
C ASN A 7 2.11 -15.66 -8.09
N THR A 8 1.88 -15.04 -6.93
CA THR A 8 2.22 -15.60 -5.62
C THR A 8 1.01 -15.80 -4.71
N ILE A 9 -0.15 -15.23 -5.04
CA ILE A 9 -1.33 -15.26 -4.16
C ILE A 9 -1.86 -16.68 -3.91
N ASN A 10 -1.84 -17.57 -4.91
CA ASN A 10 -2.26 -18.97 -4.73
C ASN A 10 -1.34 -19.68 -3.72
N GLU A 11 -0.03 -19.53 -3.88
CA GLU A 11 0.93 -20.08 -2.93
C GLU A 11 0.73 -19.53 -1.52
N ALA A 12 0.47 -18.22 -1.37
CA ALA A 12 0.20 -17.62 -0.08
C ALA A 12 -1.04 -18.23 0.59
N ILE A 13 -2.15 -18.37 -0.16
CA ILE A 13 -3.40 -19.00 0.30
C ILE A 13 -3.15 -20.45 0.74
N ASP A 14 -2.47 -21.24 -0.09
CA ASP A 14 -2.18 -22.64 0.20
C ASP A 14 -1.29 -22.79 1.45
N ARG A 15 -0.26 -21.94 1.59
CA ARG A 15 0.62 -21.95 2.76
C ARG A 15 -0.09 -21.56 4.06
N ILE A 16 -1.05 -20.62 4.00
CA ILE A 16 -1.88 -20.28 5.15
C ILE A 16 -2.74 -21.49 5.54
N LYS A 17 -3.49 -22.06 4.58
CA LYS A 17 -4.40 -23.19 4.83
C LYS A 17 -3.71 -24.43 5.35
N GLN A 18 -2.50 -24.71 4.87
CA GLN A 18 -1.73 -25.92 5.20
C GLN A 18 -0.73 -25.71 6.34
N HIS A 19 -0.62 -24.51 6.89
CA HIS A 19 0.37 -24.13 7.90
C HIS A 19 1.82 -24.47 7.50
N THR A 20 2.17 -24.22 6.22
CA THR A 20 3.48 -24.60 5.64
C THR A 20 4.48 -23.45 5.53
N PHE A 21 4.20 -22.28 6.11
CA PHE A 21 5.23 -21.27 6.25
C PHE A 21 6.36 -21.75 7.18
N PRO A 22 7.61 -21.36 6.93
CA PRO A 22 8.72 -21.67 7.83
C PRO A 22 8.45 -21.19 9.27
N ARG A 23 9.14 -21.78 10.24
CA ARG A 23 9.10 -21.27 11.63
C ARG A 23 9.74 -19.88 11.69
N VAL A 24 8.91 -18.88 11.77
CA VAL A 24 9.26 -17.45 11.88
C VAL A 24 8.39 -16.78 12.93
N ASN A 25 8.82 -15.64 13.45
CA ASN A 25 8.04 -14.90 14.46
C ASN A 25 6.78 -14.27 13.87
N ALA A 26 6.85 -13.79 12.65
CA ALA A 26 5.74 -13.22 11.90
C ALA A 26 6.00 -13.27 10.39
N ILE A 27 4.95 -13.27 9.61
CA ILE A 27 4.98 -13.15 8.15
C ILE A 27 4.39 -11.79 7.77
N ILE A 28 5.18 -10.97 7.07
CA ILE A 28 4.74 -9.64 6.61
C ILE A 28 4.48 -9.73 5.11
N PHE A 29 3.24 -9.51 4.70
CA PHE A 29 2.86 -9.44 3.30
C PHE A 29 3.09 -8.04 2.74
N LEU A 30 3.86 -7.95 1.67
CA LEU A 30 4.16 -6.73 0.95
C LEU A 30 3.43 -6.76 -0.39
N LEU A 31 2.57 -5.78 -0.63
CA LEU A 31 1.84 -5.71 -1.91
C LEU A 31 2.80 -5.51 -3.07
N HIS A 32 2.67 -6.34 -4.11
CA HIS A 32 3.46 -6.20 -5.33
C HIS A 32 3.23 -4.83 -5.98
N LYS A 33 4.32 -4.18 -6.34
CA LYS A 33 4.35 -2.88 -7.03
C LYS A 33 5.01 -3.04 -8.39
N PRO A 34 4.41 -2.55 -9.49
CA PRO A 34 4.96 -2.64 -10.83
C PRO A 34 6.03 -1.57 -11.08
N GLN A 35 7.06 -1.54 -10.22
CA GLN A 35 8.18 -0.60 -10.28
C GLN A 35 9.51 -1.36 -10.26
N GLY A 36 10.53 -0.79 -10.87
CA GLY A 36 11.84 -1.42 -11.02
C GLY A 36 11.73 -2.76 -11.78
N LEU A 37 12.05 -3.86 -11.12
CA LEU A 37 11.90 -5.22 -11.68
C LEU A 37 10.47 -5.77 -11.59
N GLY A 38 9.56 -5.06 -10.94
CA GLY A 38 8.16 -5.45 -10.78
C GLY A 38 7.40 -5.40 -12.11
N LYS A 39 6.66 -6.48 -12.43
CA LYS A 39 5.91 -6.61 -13.68
C LYS A 39 4.45 -6.22 -13.48
N GLN A 40 3.88 -5.46 -14.42
CA GLN A 40 2.46 -5.09 -14.42
C GLN A 40 1.52 -6.30 -14.38
N ALA A 41 1.90 -7.41 -15.01
CA ALA A 41 1.14 -8.66 -15.00
C ALA A 41 0.96 -9.27 -13.59
N ASN A 42 1.82 -8.91 -12.63
CA ASN A 42 1.75 -9.40 -11.26
C ASN A 42 0.91 -8.52 -10.31
N VAL A 43 0.35 -7.42 -10.82
CA VAL A 43 -0.57 -6.57 -10.04
C VAL A 43 -1.88 -7.30 -9.80
N LEU A 44 -2.26 -7.41 -8.53
CA LEU A 44 -3.56 -7.96 -8.14
C LEU A 44 -4.69 -7.00 -8.48
N LYS A 45 -5.82 -7.57 -8.86
CA LYS A 45 -7.06 -6.80 -9.11
C LYS A 45 -8.02 -7.00 -7.94
N PRO A 46 -8.71 -5.95 -7.47
CA PRO A 46 -9.68 -6.09 -6.39
C PRO A 46 -10.89 -6.96 -6.76
N SER A 47 -11.14 -7.19 -8.06
CA SER A 47 -12.19 -8.08 -8.57
C SER A 47 -11.77 -9.56 -8.61
N ASP A 48 -10.51 -9.88 -8.36
CA ASP A 48 -10.02 -11.25 -8.32
C ASP A 48 -10.54 -11.93 -7.04
N PRO A 49 -11.28 -13.05 -7.14
CA PRO A 49 -11.84 -13.74 -5.98
C PRO A 49 -10.78 -14.22 -4.99
N ARG A 50 -9.56 -14.49 -5.45
CA ARG A 50 -8.44 -14.88 -4.59
C ARG A 50 -8.04 -13.76 -3.62
N VAL A 51 -8.24 -12.50 -4.01
CA VAL A 51 -7.97 -11.35 -3.13
C VAL A 51 -8.91 -11.37 -1.92
N GLN A 52 -10.20 -11.59 -2.14
CA GLN A 52 -11.16 -11.74 -1.05
C GLN A 52 -10.81 -12.94 -0.17
N GLU A 53 -10.59 -14.10 -0.77
CA GLU A 53 -10.22 -15.33 -0.06
C GLU A 53 -8.98 -15.14 0.81
N PHE A 54 -7.92 -14.50 0.26
CA PHE A 54 -6.69 -14.23 0.98
C PHE A 54 -6.92 -13.39 2.24
N PHE A 55 -7.65 -12.27 2.14
CA PHE A 55 -7.89 -11.40 3.29
C PHE A 55 -8.83 -12.02 4.33
N GLU A 56 -9.81 -12.81 3.90
CA GLU A 56 -10.67 -13.55 4.81
C GLU A 56 -9.86 -14.60 5.60
N LEU A 57 -8.99 -15.33 4.94
CA LEU A 57 -8.08 -16.28 5.60
C LEU A 57 -7.11 -15.57 6.54
N LEU A 58 -6.48 -14.48 6.08
CA LEU A 58 -5.50 -13.73 6.87
C LEU A 58 -6.11 -13.24 8.19
N THR A 59 -7.37 -12.81 8.18
CA THR A 59 -8.07 -12.28 9.36
C THR A 59 -8.76 -13.34 10.20
N ALA A 60 -8.90 -14.57 9.71
CA ALA A 60 -9.43 -15.72 10.46
C ALA A 60 -8.32 -16.58 11.11
N GLU A 61 -7.08 -16.43 10.64
CA GLU A 61 -5.94 -17.26 11.04
C GLU A 61 -5.43 -16.88 12.44
N SER A 62 -5.11 -17.88 13.23
CA SER A 62 -4.58 -17.70 14.59
C SER A 62 -3.26 -18.45 14.83
N TYR A 63 -2.85 -19.33 13.93
CA TYR A 63 -1.61 -20.11 14.05
C TYR A 63 -0.37 -19.26 13.77
N TYR A 64 -0.47 -18.33 12.82
CA TYR A 64 0.60 -17.40 12.47
C TYR A 64 0.32 -16.00 12.96
N ARG A 65 1.39 -15.24 13.23
CA ARG A 65 1.32 -13.78 13.32
C ARG A 65 1.52 -13.20 11.93
N PHE A 66 0.53 -12.48 11.44
CA PHE A 66 0.59 -11.80 10.17
C PHE A 66 0.68 -10.28 10.33
N GLY A 67 1.38 -9.65 9.41
CA GLY A 67 1.38 -8.21 9.19
C GLY A 67 1.25 -7.90 7.70
N VAL A 68 0.91 -6.67 7.41
CA VAL A 68 0.77 -6.17 6.04
C VAL A 68 1.49 -4.82 5.88
N ASP A 69 2.00 -4.55 4.69
CA ASP A 69 2.50 -3.20 4.41
C ASP A 69 1.35 -2.20 4.25
N SER A 70 1.64 -0.92 4.40
CA SER A 70 0.65 0.15 4.30
C SER A 70 -0.09 0.20 2.94
N CYS A 71 0.50 -0.32 1.87
CA CYS A 71 -0.14 -0.42 0.57
C CYS A 71 -1.23 -1.51 0.51
N THR A 72 -1.17 -2.49 1.41
CA THR A 72 -2.13 -3.59 1.52
C THR A 72 -3.37 -3.21 2.36
N VAL A 73 -3.28 -2.15 3.18
CA VAL A 73 -4.36 -1.71 4.08
C VAL A 73 -5.72 -1.52 3.38
N PRO A 74 -5.82 -0.97 2.15
CA PRO A 74 -7.10 -0.93 1.44
C PRO A 74 -7.75 -2.31 1.27
N GLY A 75 -6.95 -3.36 1.03
CA GLY A 75 -7.42 -4.74 0.94
C GLY A 75 -7.94 -5.26 2.28
N MET A 76 -7.21 -5.02 3.38
CA MET A 76 -7.66 -5.37 4.74
C MET A 76 -9.01 -4.74 5.05
N ILE A 77 -9.18 -3.45 4.81
CA ILE A 77 -10.42 -2.71 5.10
C ILE A 77 -11.60 -3.17 4.23
N ASN A 78 -11.35 -3.60 2.98
CA ASN A 78 -12.43 -3.97 2.07
C ASN A 78 -12.81 -5.45 2.13
N PHE A 79 -11.89 -6.33 2.45
CA PHE A 79 -12.08 -7.79 2.37
C PHE A 79 -11.83 -8.52 3.68
N GLY A 80 -11.06 -7.94 4.63
CA GLY A 80 -10.86 -8.51 5.97
C GLY A 80 -12.12 -8.42 6.83
N LYS A 81 -12.31 -9.37 7.75
CA LYS A 81 -13.50 -9.46 8.61
C LYS A 81 -13.25 -9.10 10.07
N ASN A 82 -12.27 -9.73 10.68
CA ASN A 82 -12.01 -9.62 12.11
C ASN A 82 -10.59 -9.08 12.34
N TYR A 83 -10.40 -7.77 12.23
CA TYR A 83 -9.13 -7.11 12.48
C TYR A 83 -9.32 -5.87 13.34
N ASP A 84 -8.32 -5.52 14.14
CA ASP A 84 -8.29 -4.25 14.84
C ASP A 84 -7.76 -3.15 13.90
N ILE A 85 -8.59 -2.16 13.61
CA ILE A 85 -8.22 -1.02 12.76
C ILE A 85 -7.00 -0.26 13.31
N ASN A 86 -6.83 -0.22 14.64
CA ASN A 86 -5.72 0.46 15.28
C ASN A 86 -4.37 -0.29 15.09
N SER A 87 -4.41 -1.53 14.62
CA SER A 87 -3.20 -2.30 14.25
C SER A 87 -2.73 -2.08 12.82
N LEU A 88 -3.43 -1.25 12.04
CA LEU A 88 -3.15 -1.00 10.64
C LEU A 88 -2.52 0.39 10.45
N ASP A 89 -1.26 0.42 10.05
CA ASP A 89 -0.58 1.65 9.65
C ASP A 89 -0.88 1.98 8.18
N THR A 90 -1.56 3.09 7.96
CA THR A 90 -1.86 3.59 6.61
C THR A 90 -0.60 4.17 5.95
N CYS A 91 -0.72 4.57 4.67
CA CYS A 91 0.39 5.13 3.91
C CYS A 91 1.04 6.32 4.64
N GLU A 92 2.31 6.16 5.01
CA GLU A 92 3.11 7.16 5.72
C GLU A 92 3.80 8.16 4.77
N ALA A 93 3.79 7.89 3.48
CA ALA A 93 4.48 8.68 2.46
C ALA A 93 4.12 10.16 2.52
N GLY A 94 5.14 11.01 2.67
CA GLY A 94 5.00 12.45 2.81
C GLY A 94 4.36 12.91 4.13
N ARG A 95 4.03 11.99 5.05
CA ARG A 95 3.42 12.28 6.36
C ARG A 95 4.38 12.00 7.51
N PHE A 96 4.86 10.78 7.61
CA PHE A 96 5.79 10.31 8.64
C PHE A 96 7.09 9.78 8.04
N SER A 97 7.12 9.57 6.75
CA SER A 97 8.28 9.10 6.00
C SER A 97 8.46 9.86 4.70
N ALA A 98 9.69 9.94 4.25
CA ALA A 98 10.09 10.45 2.94
C ALA A 98 11.31 9.68 2.45
N TYR A 99 11.59 9.75 1.17
CA TYR A 99 12.78 9.16 0.57
C TYR A 99 13.72 10.25 0.06
N ILE A 100 15.01 10.10 0.32
CA ILE A 100 16.06 10.97 -0.21
C ILE A 100 16.96 10.11 -1.09
N SER A 101 17.07 10.50 -2.36
CA SER A 101 17.90 9.82 -3.34
C SER A 101 19.39 10.20 -3.20
N ALA A 102 20.29 9.43 -3.85
CA ALA A 102 21.74 9.67 -3.80
C ALA A 102 22.13 11.05 -4.39
N ASP A 103 21.32 11.61 -5.26
CA ASP A 103 21.50 12.94 -5.87
C ASP A 103 20.81 14.06 -5.08
N MET A 104 20.52 13.83 -3.80
CA MET A 104 19.96 14.81 -2.86
C MET A 104 18.57 15.32 -3.26
N LYS A 105 17.75 14.44 -3.83
CA LYS A 105 16.35 14.73 -4.14
C LYS A 105 15.45 14.08 -3.10
N MET A 106 14.59 14.84 -2.46
CA MET A 106 13.61 14.37 -1.50
C MET A 106 12.25 14.21 -2.16
N VAL A 107 11.64 13.03 -2.02
CA VAL A 107 10.31 12.70 -2.51
C VAL A 107 9.46 12.09 -1.40
N PRO A 108 8.13 12.23 -1.43
CA PRO A 108 7.22 11.67 -0.41
C PRO A 108 7.31 10.14 -0.30
N CYS A 109 7.60 9.45 -1.38
CA CYS A 109 7.66 7.99 -1.45
C CYS A 109 8.77 7.56 -2.41
N SER A 110 9.52 6.52 -2.06
CA SER A 110 10.58 5.94 -2.93
C SER A 110 10.08 5.41 -4.28
N PHE A 111 8.78 5.23 -4.42
CA PHE A 111 8.14 4.85 -5.68
C PHE A 111 7.70 6.05 -6.54
N ASP A 112 7.95 7.29 -6.10
CA ASP A 112 7.77 8.46 -6.98
C ASP A 112 8.99 8.64 -7.89
N THR A 113 8.98 7.91 -9.00
CA THR A 113 10.04 7.94 -10.02
C THR A 113 9.79 9.00 -11.10
N THR A 114 8.70 9.77 -10.98
CA THR A 114 8.30 10.75 -11.98
C THR A 114 8.96 12.12 -11.79
N GLY A 115 9.55 12.35 -10.60
CA GLY A 115 10.07 13.66 -10.18
C GLY A 115 8.98 14.70 -9.90
N LYS A 116 7.70 14.31 -9.97
CA LYS A 116 6.58 15.24 -9.82
C LYS A 116 6.49 15.89 -8.43
N HIS A 117 6.90 15.14 -7.40
CA HIS A 117 6.87 15.61 -6.02
C HIS A 117 8.28 15.73 -5.43
N GLU A 118 9.27 15.99 -6.28
CA GLU A 118 10.68 16.09 -5.92
C GLU A 118 11.02 17.49 -5.40
N VAL A 119 11.83 17.55 -4.32
CA VAL A 119 12.45 18.78 -3.81
C VAL A 119 13.96 18.59 -3.72
N ASP A 120 14.74 19.53 -4.26
CA ASP A 120 16.20 19.48 -4.29
C ASP A 120 16.81 19.95 -2.97
N LEU A 121 17.36 19.02 -2.18
CA LEU A 121 18.00 19.30 -0.89
C LEU A 121 19.35 20.01 -0.99
N ARG A 122 19.87 20.24 -2.17
CA ARG A 122 21.04 21.15 -2.37
C ARG A 122 20.65 22.62 -2.25
N ARG A 123 19.34 22.91 -2.30
CA ARG A 123 18.77 24.27 -2.24
C ARG A 123 17.80 24.47 -1.09
N HIS A 124 17.36 23.40 -0.47
CA HIS A 124 16.36 23.41 0.60
C HIS A 124 16.82 22.50 1.73
N THR A 125 16.47 22.86 2.93
CA THR A 125 16.58 21.98 4.10
C THR A 125 15.52 20.88 4.03
N ILE A 126 15.70 19.81 4.80
CA ILE A 126 14.70 18.73 4.93
C ILE A 126 13.35 19.30 5.41
N GLN A 127 13.39 20.24 6.35
CA GLN A 127 12.17 20.87 6.88
C GLN A 127 11.44 21.68 5.79
N GLU A 128 12.16 22.52 5.04
CA GLU A 128 11.59 23.29 3.94
C GLU A 128 11.01 22.36 2.85
N ALA A 129 11.69 21.26 2.53
CA ALA A 129 11.20 20.27 1.58
C ALA A 129 9.93 19.59 2.10
N TYR A 130 9.90 19.20 3.37
CA TYR A 130 8.74 18.58 4.00
C TYR A 130 7.53 19.54 4.07
N ASP A 131 7.75 20.82 4.33
CA ASP A 131 6.71 21.86 4.42
C ASP A 131 6.36 22.48 3.06
N SER A 132 6.99 22.03 1.99
CA SER A 132 6.76 22.56 0.64
C SER A 132 5.34 22.30 0.12
N GLU A 133 4.88 23.18 -0.77
CA GLU A 133 3.63 22.99 -1.51
C GLU A 133 3.59 21.65 -2.26
N THR A 134 4.74 21.21 -2.78
CA THR A 134 4.90 19.91 -3.47
C THR A 134 4.50 18.73 -2.58
N PHE A 135 4.94 18.72 -1.32
CA PHE A 135 4.57 17.70 -0.35
C PHE A 135 3.11 17.86 0.11
N ASP A 136 2.62 19.08 0.25
CA ASP A 136 1.22 19.34 0.60
C ASP A 136 0.24 18.87 -0.47
N VAL A 137 0.55 19.10 -1.73
CA VAL A 137 -0.22 18.55 -2.87
C VAL A 137 -0.29 17.03 -2.80
N PHE A 138 0.84 16.37 -2.52
CA PHE A 138 0.87 14.92 -2.35
C PHE A 138 -0.02 14.43 -1.20
N ARG A 139 0.09 15.05 -0.02
CA ARG A 139 -0.72 14.72 1.17
C ARG A 139 -2.22 14.92 0.92
N ASN A 140 -2.58 16.01 0.26
CA ASN A 140 -3.96 16.35 -0.04
C ASN A 140 -4.58 15.41 -1.07
N LYS A 141 -3.82 14.95 -2.08
CA LYS A 141 -4.28 13.99 -3.07
C LYS A 141 -4.72 12.67 -2.42
N LEU A 142 -3.98 12.19 -1.41
CA LEU A 142 -4.39 11.01 -0.64
C LEU A 142 -5.75 11.21 0.03
N LYS A 143 -6.02 12.41 0.57
CA LYS A 143 -7.28 12.72 1.29
C LYS A 143 -8.49 12.80 0.37
N PHE A 144 -8.31 13.18 -0.89
CA PHE A 144 -9.43 13.48 -1.80
C PHE A 144 -9.80 12.35 -2.77
N SER A 145 -9.01 11.29 -2.84
CA SER A 145 -9.21 10.22 -3.83
C SER A 145 -10.50 9.39 -3.65
N CYS A 146 -11.18 9.48 -2.51
CA CYS A 146 -12.37 8.69 -2.17
C CYS A 146 -13.49 9.56 -1.56
N PRO A 147 -14.16 10.42 -2.32
CA PRO A 147 -15.26 11.24 -1.81
C PRO A 147 -16.41 10.34 -1.32
N GLY A 148 -16.96 10.65 -0.13
CA GLY A 148 -18.07 9.91 0.45
C GLY A 148 -17.76 8.50 0.97
N CYS A 149 -16.51 8.08 0.99
CA CYS A 149 -16.13 6.79 1.57
C CYS A 149 -16.09 6.86 3.10
N LYS A 150 -16.85 5.97 3.77
CA LYS A 150 -16.87 5.89 5.23
C LYS A 150 -15.50 5.51 5.85
N ASN A 151 -14.68 4.75 5.11
CA ASN A 151 -13.37 4.30 5.58
C ASN A 151 -12.23 5.26 5.19
N LYS A 152 -12.56 6.49 4.77
CA LYS A 152 -11.56 7.43 4.26
C LYS A 152 -10.53 7.84 5.32
N ALA A 153 -10.96 8.00 6.56
CA ALA A 153 -10.09 8.38 7.67
C ALA A 153 -8.99 7.33 7.92
N ASP A 154 -9.35 6.05 7.81
CA ASP A 154 -8.45 4.94 8.10
C ASP A 154 -7.66 4.46 6.87
N CYS A 155 -8.26 4.55 5.68
CA CYS A 155 -7.66 4.04 4.43
C CYS A 155 -6.85 5.08 3.67
N LEU A 156 -7.18 6.38 3.80
CA LEU A 156 -6.60 7.50 3.05
C LEU A 156 -6.66 7.35 1.51
N GLY A 157 -7.49 6.43 0.99
CA GLY A 157 -7.65 6.20 -0.45
C GLY A 157 -6.59 5.29 -1.09
N GLY A 158 -5.69 4.73 -0.32
CA GLY A 158 -4.62 3.84 -0.81
C GLY A 158 -3.48 4.59 -1.51
N CYS A 159 -2.83 3.96 -2.48
CA CYS A 159 -1.68 4.53 -3.16
C CYS A 159 -2.07 5.61 -4.19
N SER A 160 -1.57 6.83 -3.99
CA SER A 160 -1.81 7.94 -4.94
C SER A 160 -0.91 7.90 -6.17
N LEU A 161 0.23 7.22 -6.09
CA LEU A 161 1.19 7.08 -7.20
C LEU A 161 0.80 5.95 -8.14
N MET A 162 0.27 4.86 -7.58
CA MET A 162 -0.07 3.63 -8.30
C MET A 162 -1.51 3.22 -7.99
N PRO A 163 -2.52 3.92 -8.52
CA PRO A 163 -3.93 3.59 -8.23
C PRO A 163 -4.32 2.17 -8.67
N GLU A 164 -3.59 1.58 -9.62
CA GLU A 164 -3.81 0.23 -10.11
C GLU A 164 -3.53 -0.89 -9.10
N ILE A 165 -2.71 -0.62 -8.06
CA ILE A 165 -2.45 -1.59 -7.00
C ILE A 165 -3.46 -1.52 -5.85
N VAL A 166 -4.35 -0.53 -5.83
CA VAL A 166 -5.26 -0.31 -4.72
C VAL A 166 -6.33 -1.40 -4.69
N LEU A 167 -6.31 -2.24 -3.65
CA LEU A 167 -7.24 -3.35 -3.48
C LEU A 167 -8.58 -2.86 -2.90
N CYS A 168 -9.31 -2.09 -3.71
CA CYS A 168 -10.62 -1.54 -3.35
C CYS A 168 -11.53 -1.46 -4.58
N ASN A 169 -12.70 -2.09 -4.53
CA ASN A 169 -13.69 -2.09 -5.61
C ASN A 169 -14.29 -0.70 -5.92
N ARG A 170 -14.15 0.28 -5.01
CA ARG A 170 -14.66 1.64 -5.20
C ARG A 170 -13.74 2.50 -6.06
N VAL A 171 -12.43 2.26 -6.03
CA VAL A 171 -11.46 3.01 -6.84
C VAL A 171 -11.62 2.74 -8.33
N THR A 172 -12.06 1.53 -8.70
CA THR A 172 -12.30 1.16 -10.09
C THR A 172 -13.53 1.84 -10.73
N LYS A 173 -14.46 2.35 -9.90
CA LYS A 173 -15.67 3.04 -10.38
C LYS A 173 -15.47 4.53 -10.67
N ASN A 174 -14.39 5.13 -10.14
CA ASN A 174 -14.11 6.56 -10.28
C ASN A 174 -12.87 6.85 -11.17
N LYS A 175 -12.61 5.98 -12.16
CA LYS A 175 -11.74 6.38 -13.27
C LYS A 175 -12.53 7.32 -14.18
N VAL A 176 -12.59 8.58 -13.81
CA VAL A 176 -12.75 9.71 -14.74
C VAL A 176 -12.39 10.98 -13.95
N ILE A 177 -11.27 11.53 -14.18
CA ILE A 177 -11.07 12.88 -14.73
C ILE A 177 -9.56 13.09 -14.79
#